data_bf9ce9dedacfd42643e5cb2364c8ffae
#
_entry.id   bf9ce9dedacfd42643e5cb2364c8ffae
#
_cell.length_a   1.000
_cell.length_b   1.000
_cell.length_c   1.000
_cell.angle_alpha   90.00
_cell.angle_beta   90.00
_cell.angle_gamma   90.00
#
_symmetry.space_group_name_H-M   'P 1'
#
loop_
_entity.id
_entity.type
_entity.pdbx_description
1 polymer ?
#
loop_
_entity_poly.entity_id
_entity_poly.type
_entity_poly.pdbx_seq_one_letter_code
_entity_poly.pdbx_strand_id
1 'polypeptide(L)'
;MAKTVTLKATNVHSKDFTIMDSMGNIKKINEGIKQIYKRIDALDQKKETVLFAEYNEVITDEVVKQVAKLLNLSKDDAKKLEDMSYNDLFTFYSTAVSEFTGMTTPSVRQMQKNQEKAMQALNNEDPKQSSEN
;
A
#
# COMPACT_ATOMS: atom_id res chain seq x y z
N MET A 1 -18.25 -17.29 10.18
CA MET A 1 -18.93 -16.01 9.92
C MET A 1 -18.14 -15.17 8.96
N ALA A 2 -18.84 -14.52 8.04
CA ALA A 2 -18.18 -13.63 7.09
C ALA A 2 -17.64 -12.40 7.79
N LYS A 3 -16.45 -11.97 7.38
CA LYS A 3 -15.88 -10.68 7.78
C LYS A 3 -16.18 -9.68 6.68
N THR A 4 -16.48 -8.45 7.04
CA THR A 4 -16.80 -7.40 6.08
C THR A 4 -16.01 -6.14 6.38
N VAL A 5 -15.71 -5.37 5.33
CA VAL A 5 -15.08 -4.06 5.44
C VAL A 5 -15.83 -3.09 4.53
N THR A 6 -16.02 -1.87 5.01
CA THR A 6 -16.84 -0.86 4.32
C THR A 6 -16.02 0.38 3.98
N LEU A 7 -16.24 0.91 2.78
CA LEU A 7 -15.68 2.17 2.33
C LEU A 7 -16.81 3.14 1.99
N LYS A 8 -16.71 4.35 2.52
CA LYS A 8 -17.58 5.46 2.12
C LYS A 8 -16.88 6.25 1.02
N ALA A 9 -17.43 6.19 -0.19
CA ALA A 9 -16.90 6.89 -1.35
C ALA A 9 -18.04 7.65 -2.03
N THR A 10 -18.53 8.70 -1.38
CA THR A 10 -19.72 9.43 -1.80
C THR A 10 -19.56 10.09 -3.18
N ASN A 11 -18.32 10.39 -3.57
CA ASN A 11 -18.03 10.92 -4.90
C ASN A 11 -18.13 9.86 -6.01
N VAL A 12 -18.16 8.58 -5.65
CA VAL A 12 -18.30 7.46 -6.59
C VAL A 12 -19.72 6.91 -6.56
N HIS A 13 -20.25 6.68 -5.36
CA HIS A 13 -21.58 6.11 -5.20
C HIS A 13 -22.21 6.60 -3.90
N SER A 14 -23.53 6.82 -3.92
CA SER A 14 -24.27 7.32 -2.75
C SER A 14 -24.33 6.32 -1.59
N LYS A 15 -24.31 5.02 -1.90
CA LYS A 15 -24.28 3.97 -0.89
C LYS A 15 -22.85 3.54 -0.60
N ASP A 16 -22.60 3.12 0.63
CA ASP A 16 -21.29 2.62 1.02
C ASP A 16 -20.96 1.33 0.27
N PHE A 17 -19.70 1.15 -0.04
CA PHE A 17 -19.19 -0.11 -0.58
C PHE A 17 -18.85 -1.04 0.58
N THR A 18 -19.42 -2.23 0.59
CA THR A 18 -19.12 -3.26 1.59
C THR A 18 -18.65 -4.51 0.88
N ILE A 19 -17.49 -5.00 1.26
CA ILE A 19 -16.94 -6.25 0.71
C ILE A 19 -16.80 -7.28 1.82
N MET A 20 -16.87 -8.55 1.45
CA MET A 20 -16.70 -9.65 2.39
C MET A 20 -15.47 -10.48 2.04
N ASP A 21 -15.09 -11.36 2.94
CA ASP A 21 -13.93 -12.25 2.80
C ASP A 21 -14.22 -13.45 1.87
N SER A 22 -14.79 -13.17 0.70
CA SER A 22 -15.00 -14.19 -0.31
C SER A 22 -13.66 -14.68 -0.88
N MET A 23 -13.64 -15.88 -1.42
CA MET A 23 -12.45 -16.41 -2.09
C MET A 23 -11.99 -15.49 -3.22
N GLY A 24 -12.94 -14.90 -3.96
CA GLY A 24 -12.61 -13.95 -5.02
C GLY A 24 -11.89 -12.73 -4.51
N ASN A 25 -12.36 -12.16 -3.41
CA ASN A 25 -11.74 -10.98 -2.79
C ASN A 25 -10.37 -11.31 -2.19
N ILE A 26 -10.23 -12.49 -1.56
CA ILE A 26 -8.95 -12.94 -1.02
C ILE A 26 -7.92 -13.08 -2.15
N LYS A 27 -8.31 -13.65 -3.30
CA LYS A 27 -7.43 -13.75 -4.46
C LYS A 27 -7.01 -12.38 -4.97
N LYS A 28 -7.94 -11.44 -5.06
CA LYS A 28 -7.63 -10.06 -5.47
C LYS A 28 -6.64 -9.41 -4.52
N ILE A 29 -6.81 -9.60 -3.22
CA ILE A 29 -5.90 -9.07 -2.21
C ILE A 29 -4.51 -9.68 -2.38
N ASN A 30 -4.41 -10.99 -2.52
CA ASN A 30 -3.13 -11.66 -2.70
C ASN A 30 -2.39 -11.13 -3.94
N GLU A 31 -3.08 -11.00 -5.05
CA GLU A 31 -2.50 -10.46 -6.29
C GLU A 31 -2.09 -9.00 -6.12
N GLY A 32 -2.91 -8.22 -5.41
CA GLY A 32 -2.61 -6.81 -5.16
C GLY A 32 -1.36 -6.62 -4.33
N ILE A 33 -1.19 -7.39 -3.26
CA ILE A 33 0.00 -7.32 -2.42
C ILE A 33 1.24 -7.73 -3.22
N LYS A 34 1.16 -8.78 -4.01
CA LYS A 34 2.26 -9.17 -4.90
C LYS A 34 2.64 -8.05 -5.85
N GLN A 35 1.66 -7.37 -6.40
CA GLN A 35 1.90 -6.28 -7.36
C GLN A 35 2.58 -5.09 -6.68
N ILE A 36 2.19 -4.75 -5.45
CA ILE A 36 2.83 -3.68 -4.70
C ILE A 36 4.31 -4.01 -4.47
N TYR A 37 4.61 -5.19 -3.97
CA TYR A 37 6.00 -5.60 -3.71
C TYR A 37 6.81 -5.69 -4.99
N LYS A 38 6.22 -6.17 -6.07
CA LYS A 38 6.89 -6.25 -7.37
C LYS A 38 7.34 -4.87 -7.85
N ARG A 39 6.50 -3.86 -7.69
CA ARG A 39 6.83 -2.49 -8.07
C ARG A 39 7.89 -1.90 -7.17
N ILE A 40 7.84 -2.17 -5.86
CA ILE A 40 8.87 -1.73 -4.91
C ILE A 40 10.22 -2.36 -5.28
N ASP A 41 10.24 -3.66 -5.53
CA ASP A 41 11.45 -4.38 -5.92
C ASP A 41 12.03 -3.83 -7.23
N ALA A 42 11.18 -3.51 -8.19
CA ALA A 42 11.62 -2.95 -9.46
C ALA A 42 12.31 -1.60 -9.28
N LEU A 43 11.82 -0.76 -8.35
CA LEU A 43 12.49 0.49 -8.00
C LEU A 43 13.86 0.22 -7.38
N ASP A 44 13.92 -0.68 -6.42
CA ASP A 44 15.16 -1.00 -5.71
C ASP A 44 16.23 -1.55 -6.66
N GLN A 45 15.84 -2.29 -7.70
CA GLN A 45 16.76 -2.85 -8.67
C GLN A 45 17.25 -1.83 -9.69
N LYS A 46 16.46 -0.81 -10.00
CA LYS A 46 16.80 0.18 -11.02
C LYS A 46 17.76 1.24 -10.55
N LYS A 47 17.80 1.52 -9.24
CA LYS A 47 18.53 2.64 -8.67
C LYS A 47 19.31 2.21 -7.45
N GLU A 48 20.51 2.76 -7.29
CA GLU A 48 21.29 2.57 -6.07
C GLU A 48 20.62 3.25 -4.88
N THR A 49 20.01 4.40 -5.13
CA THR A 49 19.30 5.16 -4.10
C THR A 49 17.90 5.47 -4.57
N VAL A 50 16.91 5.03 -3.82
CA VAL A 50 15.49 5.31 -4.10
C VAL A 50 15.03 6.38 -3.13
N LEU A 51 14.46 7.46 -3.67
CA LEU A 51 13.93 8.54 -2.84
C LEU A 51 12.59 8.11 -2.23
N PHE A 52 12.32 8.62 -1.04
CA PHE A 52 11.03 8.38 -0.37
C PHE A 52 9.85 8.73 -1.27
N ALA A 53 9.95 9.85 -2.02
CA ALA A 53 8.87 10.27 -2.93
C ALA A 53 8.58 9.22 -4.00
N GLU A 54 9.59 8.45 -4.45
CA GLU A 54 9.39 7.40 -5.44
C GLU A 54 8.63 6.21 -4.86
N TYR A 55 8.95 5.82 -3.62
CA TYR A 55 8.17 4.79 -2.91
C TYR A 55 6.74 5.26 -2.69
N ASN A 56 6.58 6.53 -2.31
CA ASN A 56 5.26 7.14 -2.11
C ASN A 56 4.39 7.03 -3.36
N GLU A 57 4.95 7.41 -4.51
CA GLU A 57 4.21 7.32 -5.79
C GLU A 57 3.76 5.90 -6.11
N VAL A 58 4.66 4.94 -5.94
CA VAL A 58 4.36 3.54 -6.25
C VAL A 58 3.29 2.99 -5.32
N ILE A 59 3.45 3.20 -4.02
CA ILE A 59 2.52 2.62 -3.03
C ILE A 59 1.14 3.27 -3.16
N THR A 60 1.08 4.59 -3.23
CA THR A 60 -0.22 5.28 -3.33
C THR A 60 -0.93 4.93 -4.62
N ASP A 61 -0.22 4.88 -5.74
CA ASP A 61 -0.79 4.51 -7.02
C ASP A 61 -1.37 3.09 -6.99
N GLU A 62 -0.60 2.14 -6.47
CA GLU A 62 -1.06 0.75 -6.41
C GLU A 62 -2.23 0.54 -5.45
N VAL A 63 -2.21 1.20 -4.29
CA VAL A 63 -3.32 1.08 -3.34
C VAL A 63 -4.62 1.55 -3.99
N VAL A 64 -4.58 2.69 -4.69
CA VAL A 64 -5.77 3.19 -5.39
C VAL A 64 -6.25 2.19 -6.45
N LYS A 65 -5.32 1.63 -7.23
CA LYS A 65 -5.65 0.62 -8.25
C LYS A 65 -6.26 -0.62 -7.62
N GLN A 66 -5.72 -1.09 -6.51
CA GLN A 66 -6.19 -2.30 -5.86
C GLN A 66 -7.56 -2.10 -5.20
N VAL A 67 -7.82 -0.91 -4.65
CA VAL A 67 -9.16 -0.58 -4.15
C VAL A 67 -10.17 -0.63 -5.30
N ALA A 68 -9.83 -0.04 -6.44
CA ALA A 68 -10.72 -0.06 -7.60
C ALA A 68 -11.04 -1.48 -8.05
N LYS A 69 -10.06 -2.37 -8.04
CA LYS A 69 -10.25 -3.79 -8.38
C LYS A 69 -11.13 -4.51 -7.38
N LEU A 70 -10.92 -4.28 -6.08
CA LEU A 70 -11.74 -4.88 -5.03
C LEU A 70 -13.20 -4.48 -5.14
N LEU A 71 -13.45 -3.22 -5.52
CA LEU A 71 -14.80 -2.69 -5.63
C LEU A 71 -15.42 -2.93 -7.01
N ASN A 72 -14.69 -3.53 -7.95
CA ASN A 72 -15.12 -3.75 -9.34
C ASN A 72 -15.56 -2.46 -10.04
N LEU A 73 -14.80 -1.39 -9.86
CA LEU A 73 -15.14 -0.10 -10.43
C LEU A 73 -14.84 -0.03 -11.92
N SER A 74 -15.66 0.73 -12.67
CA SER A 74 -15.34 1.12 -14.04
C SER A 74 -14.10 2.03 -14.05
N LYS A 75 -13.52 2.24 -15.23
CA LYS A 75 -12.36 3.15 -15.36
C LYS A 75 -12.71 4.56 -14.92
N ASP A 76 -13.90 5.04 -15.23
CA ASP A 76 -14.34 6.37 -14.86
C ASP A 76 -14.50 6.51 -13.34
N ASP A 77 -15.11 5.51 -12.71
CA ASP A 77 -15.29 5.52 -11.26
C ASP A 77 -13.98 5.32 -10.53
N ALA A 78 -13.07 4.51 -11.08
CA ALA A 78 -11.74 4.33 -10.51
C ALA A 78 -10.96 5.64 -10.47
N LYS A 79 -11.09 6.48 -11.50
CA LYS A 79 -10.45 7.81 -11.51
C LYS A 79 -10.95 8.71 -10.38
N LYS A 80 -12.21 8.57 -10.01
CA LYS A 80 -12.80 9.38 -8.93
C LYS A 80 -12.16 9.07 -7.57
N LEU A 81 -11.58 7.89 -7.41
CA LEU A 81 -10.87 7.54 -6.18
C LEU A 81 -9.66 8.45 -5.93
N GLU A 82 -9.06 9.00 -6.98
CA GLU A 82 -7.91 9.89 -6.86
C GLU A 82 -8.25 11.20 -6.15
N ASP A 83 -9.52 11.57 -6.12
CA ASP A 83 -10.00 12.77 -5.44
C ASP A 83 -10.38 12.51 -3.98
N MET A 84 -10.28 11.29 -3.51
CA MET A 84 -10.56 10.91 -2.13
C MET A 84 -9.33 11.06 -1.26
N SER A 85 -9.56 11.11 0.06
CA SER A 85 -8.48 11.01 1.02
C SER A 85 -7.73 9.69 0.83
N TYR A 86 -6.42 9.76 0.58
CA TYR A 86 -5.60 8.55 0.48
C TYR A 86 -5.65 7.75 1.79
N ASN A 87 -5.66 8.46 2.93
CA ASN A 87 -5.74 7.79 4.23
C ASN A 87 -7.00 6.93 4.35
N ASP A 88 -8.12 7.41 3.84
CA ASP A 88 -9.36 6.63 3.86
C ASP A 88 -9.26 5.40 2.96
N LEU A 89 -8.69 5.54 1.78
CA LEU A 89 -8.48 4.42 0.86
C LEU A 89 -7.51 3.41 1.44
N PHE A 90 -6.40 3.88 2.00
CA PHE A 90 -5.39 3.01 2.61
C PHE A 90 -5.96 2.26 3.81
N THR A 91 -6.72 2.95 4.66
CA THR A 91 -7.33 2.33 5.84
C THR A 91 -8.29 1.22 5.41
N PHE A 92 -9.12 1.49 4.41
CA PHE A 92 -10.03 0.48 3.87
C PHE A 92 -9.26 -0.73 3.35
N TYR A 93 -8.25 -0.49 2.51
CA TYR A 93 -7.48 -1.56 1.88
C TYR A 93 -6.69 -2.37 2.92
N SER A 94 -5.97 -1.69 3.81
CA SER A 94 -5.17 -2.35 4.84
C SER A 94 -6.03 -3.15 5.82
N THR A 95 -7.22 -2.64 6.14
CA THR A 95 -8.17 -3.37 7.00
C THR A 95 -8.65 -4.64 6.31
N ALA A 96 -9.01 -4.54 5.01
CA ALA A 96 -9.41 -5.71 4.25
C ALA A 96 -8.27 -6.75 4.17
N VAL A 97 -7.07 -6.31 3.89
CA VAL A 97 -5.89 -7.19 3.83
C VAL A 97 -5.69 -7.91 5.17
N SER A 98 -5.67 -7.16 6.25
CA SER A 98 -5.44 -7.70 7.59
C SER A 98 -6.57 -8.64 8.03
N GLU A 99 -7.82 -8.21 7.88
CA GLU A 99 -8.97 -8.98 8.35
C GLU A 99 -9.19 -10.25 7.52
N PHE A 100 -8.97 -10.18 6.21
CA PHE A 100 -9.29 -11.31 5.34
C PHE A 100 -8.13 -12.30 5.20
N THR A 101 -6.89 -11.86 5.36
CA THR A 101 -5.72 -12.71 5.11
C THR A 101 -4.73 -12.77 6.26
N GLY A 102 -4.80 -11.86 7.21
CA GLY A 102 -3.82 -11.75 8.29
C GLY A 102 -2.49 -11.12 7.85
N MET A 103 -2.38 -10.70 6.60
CA MET A 103 -1.17 -10.04 6.09
C MET A 103 -1.16 -8.56 6.46
N THR A 104 0.00 -7.92 6.27
CA THR A 104 0.17 -6.48 6.47
C THR A 104 0.39 -5.80 5.12
N THR A 105 -0.28 -4.66 4.91
CA THR A 105 -0.10 -3.87 3.69
C THR A 105 1.12 -2.97 3.82
N PRO A 106 2.03 -2.93 2.81
CA PRO A 106 3.11 -1.96 2.81
C PRO A 106 2.57 -0.54 2.84
N SER A 107 3.12 0.30 3.72
CA SER A 107 2.69 1.69 3.85
C SER A 107 3.85 2.64 3.56
N VAL A 108 3.51 3.82 3.08
CA VAL A 108 4.47 4.89 2.83
C VAL A 108 5.20 5.26 4.12
N ARG A 109 4.46 5.38 5.22
CA ARG A 109 5.03 5.72 6.53
C ARG A 109 6.04 4.68 6.98
N GLN A 110 5.74 3.40 6.79
CA GLN A 110 6.65 2.32 7.17
C GLN A 110 7.93 2.35 6.34
N MET A 111 7.81 2.60 5.04
CA MET A 111 8.97 2.72 4.15
C MET A 111 9.85 3.91 4.57
N GLN A 112 9.25 5.03 4.92
CA GLN A 112 9.98 6.19 5.44
C GLN A 112 10.76 5.86 6.70
N LYS A 113 10.12 5.18 7.66
CA LYS A 113 10.77 4.76 8.89
C LYS A 113 11.93 3.82 8.63
N ASN A 114 11.76 2.89 7.72
CA ASN A 114 12.80 1.94 7.35
C ASN A 114 14.01 2.66 6.73
N GLN A 115 13.78 3.65 5.88
CA GLN A 115 14.84 4.48 5.32
C GLN A 115 15.59 5.25 6.39
N GLU A 116 14.88 5.87 7.31
CA GLU A 116 15.47 6.62 8.41
C GLU A 116 16.36 5.72 9.28
N LYS A 117 15.88 4.52 9.61
CA LYS A 117 16.64 3.55 10.37
C LYS A 117 17.90 3.11 9.64
N ALA A 118 17.80 2.85 8.35
CA ALA A 118 18.93 2.45 7.54
C ALA A 118 20.00 3.55 7.50
N MET A 119 19.57 4.80 7.34
CA MET A 119 20.49 5.95 7.34
C MET A 119 21.15 6.16 8.69
N GLN A 120 20.40 6.01 9.77
CA GLN A 120 20.96 6.10 11.13
C GLN A 120 21.97 4.99 11.40
N ALA A 121 21.68 3.77 10.97
CA ALA A 121 22.60 2.65 11.12
C ALA A 121 23.90 2.90 10.36
N LEU A 122 23.81 3.42 9.13
CA LEU A 122 24.99 3.76 8.34
C LEU A 122 25.83 4.85 9.02
N ASN A 123 25.18 5.89 9.52
CA ASN A 123 25.86 6.99 10.18
C ASN A 123 26.52 6.52 11.49
N ASN A 124 25.91 5.61 12.21
CA ASN A 124 26.46 5.07 13.44
C ASN A 124 27.60 4.08 13.20
N GLU A 125 27.55 3.34 12.12
CA GLU A 125 28.59 2.35 11.80
C GLU A 125 29.85 2.99 11.27
N ASP A 126 29.76 4.03 10.44
CA ASP A 126 30.91 4.65 9.81
C ASP A 126 31.97 5.12 10.82
N PRO A 127 31.63 5.91 11.84
CA PRO A 127 32.63 6.31 12.84
C PRO A 127 33.22 5.14 13.58
N LYS A 128 32.40 4.13 13.86
CA LYS A 128 32.83 2.94 14.57
C LYS A 128 33.85 2.15 13.76
N GLN A 129 33.59 1.96 12.49
CA GLN A 129 34.48 1.25 11.59
C GLN A 129 35.81 1.98 11.46
N SER A 130 35.78 3.28 11.36
CA SER A 130 36.97 4.10 11.28
C SER A 130 37.79 4.04 12.56
N SER A 131 37.17 4.00 13.72
CA SER A 131 37.85 4.00 14.99
C SER A 131 38.46 2.65 15.36
N GLU A 132 37.89 1.57 14.85
CA GLU A 132 38.37 0.23 15.11
C GLU A 132 39.61 -0.13 14.29
N ASN A 133 39.86 0.61 13.26
CA ASN A 133 41.01 0.43 12.41
C ASN A 133 42.12 1.38 12.75
#